data_ab8356e66c1aa19d543ede40e77204b3
#
_entry.id   ab8356e66c1aa19d543ede40e77204b3
#
_cell.length_a   1.000
_cell.length_b   1.000
_cell.length_c   1.000
_cell.angle_alpha   90.00
_cell.angle_beta   90.00
_cell.angle_gamma   90.00
#
_symmetry.space_group_name_H-M   'P 1'
#
loop_
_entity.id
_entity.type
_entity.pdbx_description
1 polymer ?
#
loop_
_entity_poly.entity_id
_entity_poly.type
_entity_poly.pdbx_seq_one_letter_code
_entity_poly.pdbx_strand_id
1 'polypeptide(L)'
;MYGFTPTDEQKMLIDTVVRYAKNDLRVASHDAEEEKSLPKKLVSKGWELGVLQASVPEAYGGFGERSAVTGVLAAEELAFGDLAGTLAVMTSSLFVTPVLLAGSEEQKQKWIPPVIEADWTPFTAALIEPFFDFDPNDLKTTAVADGDFYILNGIKTSHVGLATPRAFQALHDSGG
;
A
#
# COMPACT_ATOMS: atom_id res chain seq x y z
N MET A 1 -11.23 -24.36 13.02
CA MET A 1 -12.53 -23.82 12.59
C MET A 1 -12.30 -22.35 12.27
N TYR A 2 -12.45 -21.92 11.03
CA TYR A 2 -12.27 -20.52 10.65
C TYR A 2 -13.45 -19.73 11.19
N GLY A 3 -13.22 -18.80 12.14
CA GLY A 3 -14.23 -17.89 12.65
C GLY A 3 -14.30 -16.63 11.79
N PHE A 4 -15.49 -16.18 11.44
CA PHE A 4 -15.70 -14.89 10.77
C PHE A 4 -15.88 -13.73 11.77
N THR A 5 -15.81 -14.01 13.06
CA THR A 5 -15.92 -12.98 14.09
C THR A 5 -14.55 -12.35 14.33
N PRO A 6 -14.43 -11.02 14.21
CA PRO A 6 -13.18 -10.33 14.49
C PRO A 6 -12.68 -10.59 15.92
N THR A 7 -11.36 -10.72 16.09
CA THR A 7 -10.72 -10.78 17.40
C THR A 7 -10.86 -9.45 18.14
N ASP A 8 -10.59 -9.41 19.43
CA ASP A 8 -10.71 -8.16 20.18
C ASP A 8 -9.66 -7.12 19.76
N GLU A 9 -8.46 -7.56 19.35
CA GLU A 9 -7.44 -6.70 18.75
C GLU A 9 -7.91 -6.11 17.40
N GLN A 10 -8.50 -6.94 16.54
CA GLN A 10 -9.09 -6.47 15.28
C GLN A 10 -10.19 -5.46 15.53
N LYS A 11 -11.08 -5.69 16.50
CA LYS A 11 -12.13 -4.72 16.86
C LYS A 11 -11.55 -3.39 17.31
N MET A 12 -10.52 -3.40 18.17
CA MET A 12 -9.87 -2.17 18.66
C MET A 12 -9.26 -1.36 17.51
N LEU A 13 -8.56 -2.02 16.57
CA LEU A 13 -8.02 -1.38 15.39
C LEU A 13 -9.16 -0.78 14.53
N ILE A 14 -10.18 -1.58 14.23
CA ILE A 14 -11.32 -1.15 13.40
C ILE A 14 -12.07 0.01 14.05
N ASP A 15 -12.30 0.00 15.36
CA ASP A 15 -12.95 1.13 16.06
C ASP A 15 -12.14 2.43 15.92
N THR A 16 -10.82 2.34 15.87
CA THR A 16 -9.94 3.50 15.66
C THR A 16 -10.01 3.97 14.21
N VAL A 17 -10.00 3.04 13.26
CA VAL A 17 -10.20 3.32 11.83
C VAL A 17 -11.56 3.99 11.57
N VAL A 18 -12.64 3.47 12.15
CA VAL A 18 -14.00 4.04 12.06
C VAL A 18 -14.04 5.50 12.54
N ARG A 19 -13.40 5.79 13.67
CA ARG A 19 -13.34 7.18 14.19
C ARG A 19 -12.63 8.12 13.22
N TYR A 20 -11.48 7.71 12.69
CA TYR A 20 -10.75 8.50 11.69
C TYR A 20 -11.55 8.65 10.39
N ALA A 21 -12.14 7.58 9.88
CA ALA A 21 -12.94 7.61 8.67
C ALA A 21 -14.11 8.60 8.77
N LYS A 22 -14.85 8.56 9.89
CA LYS A 22 -16.02 9.42 10.11
C LYS A 22 -15.67 10.88 10.42
N ASN A 23 -14.65 11.11 11.26
CA ASN A 23 -14.38 12.43 11.83
C ASN A 23 -13.33 13.22 11.05
N ASP A 24 -12.51 12.54 10.25
CA ASP A 24 -11.42 13.17 9.49
C ASP A 24 -11.63 13.01 7.99
N LEU A 25 -11.65 11.78 7.45
CA LEU A 25 -11.77 11.55 6.00
C LEU A 25 -13.09 12.08 5.45
N ARG A 26 -14.20 11.69 6.05
CA ARG A 26 -15.54 12.07 5.59
C ARG A 26 -15.76 13.57 5.64
N VAL A 27 -15.24 14.21 6.66
CA VAL A 27 -15.37 15.68 6.83
C VAL A 27 -14.57 16.43 5.77
N ALA A 28 -13.38 15.93 5.42
CA ALA A 28 -12.50 16.57 4.45
C ALA A 28 -12.79 16.21 2.98
N SER A 29 -13.61 15.19 2.71
CA SER A 29 -13.77 14.60 1.36
C SER A 29 -14.25 15.60 0.32
N HIS A 30 -15.23 16.43 0.65
CA HIS A 30 -15.78 17.41 -0.28
C HIS A 30 -14.75 18.49 -0.67
N ASP A 31 -14.09 19.08 0.31
CA ASP A 31 -13.08 20.12 0.07
C ASP A 31 -11.87 19.53 -0.68
N ALA A 32 -11.46 18.32 -0.34
CA ALA A 32 -10.37 17.61 -1.01
C ALA A 32 -10.68 17.31 -2.50
N GLU A 33 -11.94 17.01 -2.82
CA GLU A 33 -12.40 16.82 -4.21
C GLU A 33 -12.39 18.13 -5.00
N GLU A 34 -12.91 19.20 -4.43
CA GLU A 34 -12.91 20.54 -5.05
C GLU A 34 -11.48 21.05 -5.30
N GLU A 35 -10.59 20.90 -4.32
CA GLU A 35 -9.19 21.29 -4.39
C GLU A 35 -8.33 20.31 -5.21
N LYS A 36 -8.86 19.13 -5.58
CA LYS A 36 -8.13 18.02 -6.22
C LYS A 36 -6.84 17.64 -5.48
N SER A 37 -6.88 17.73 -4.16
CA SER A 37 -5.73 17.54 -3.29
C SER A 37 -6.14 17.06 -1.92
N LEU A 38 -5.49 16.00 -1.44
CA LEU A 38 -5.64 15.53 -0.05
C LEU A 38 -4.61 16.24 0.83
N PRO A 39 -5.02 16.85 1.95
CA PRO A 39 -4.08 17.44 2.90
C PRO A 39 -3.10 16.38 3.44
N LYS A 40 -1.80 16.65 3.36
CA LYS A 40 -0.76 15.70 3.87
C LYS A 40 -1.01 15.29 5.31
N LYS A 41 -1.42 16.23 6.17
CA LYS A 41 -1.72 15.96 7.57
C LYS A 41 -2.82 14.91 7.73
N LEU A 42 -3.81 14.91 6.84
CA LEU A 42 -4.90 13.92 6.86
C LEU A 42 -4.34 12.52 6.54
N VAL A 43 -3.54 12.41 5.49
CA VAL A 43 -2.93 11.14 5.09
C VAL A 43 -1.96 10.63 6.15
N SER A 44 -1.11 11.49 6.72
CA SER A 44 -0.20 11.13 7.82
C SER A 44 -0.94 10.60 9.05
N LYS A 45 -2.04 11.25 9.43
CA LYS A 45 -2.90 10.77 10.52
C LYS A 45 -3.49 9.39 10.25
N GLY A 46 -3.89 9.12 9.00
CA GLY A 46 -4.35 7.80 8.58
C GLY A 46 -3.24 6.75 8.62
N TRP A 47 -2.03 7.11 8.25
CA TRP A 47 -0.85 6.26 8.34
C TRP A 47 -0.51 5.88 9.79
N GLU A 48 -0.61 6.83 10.72
CA GLU A 48 -0.37 6.64 12.15
C GLU A 48 -1.35 5.66 12.81
N LEU A 49 -2.47 5.30 12.16
CA LEU A 49 -3.35 4.24 12.64
C LEU A 49 -2.69 2.87 12.63
N GLY A 50 -1.62 2.70 11.87
CA GLY A 50 -0.82 1.49 11.86
C GLY A 50 -1.47 0.29 11.14
N VAL A 51 -2.42 0.52 10.24
CA VAL A 51 -3.13 -0.56 9.51
C VAL A 51 -2.15 -1.44 8.72
N LEU A 52 -1.18 -0.84 8.01
CA LEU A 52 -0.16 -1.59 7.30
C LEU A 52 0.82 -2.24 8.26
N GLN A 53 1.29 -1.48 9.26
CA GLN A 53 2.24 -1.95 10.27
C GLN A 53 1.72 -3.16 11.05
N ALA A 54 0.41 -3.18 11.35
CA ALA A 54 -0.26 -4.32 11.99
C ALA A 54 -0.30 -5.60 11.11
N SER A 55 -0.02 -5.47 9.82
CA SER A 55 0.00 -6.57 8.85
C SER A 55 1.41 -7.02 8.48
N VAL A 56 2.43 -6.45 9.10
CA VAL A 56 3.85 -6.74 8.86
C VAL A 56 4.45 -7.37 10.11
N PRO A 57 5.21 -8.48 9.99
CA PRO A 57 5.90 -9.11 11.11
C PRO A 57 6.91 -8.18 11.81
N GLU A 58 7.12 -8.38 13.11
CA GLU A 58 8.10 -7.63 13.91
C GLU A 58 9.53 -7.71 13.33
N ALA A 59 9.87 -8.84 12.71
CA ALA A 59 11.16 -9.02 12.04
C ALA A 59 11.46 -7.98 10.95
N TYR A 60 10.45 -7.28 10.45
CA TYR A 60 10.57 -6.24 9.41
C TYR A 60 10.05 -4.88 9.86
N GLY A 61 9.97 -4.63 11.17
CA GLY A 61 9.57 -3.34 11.73
C GLY A 61 8.07 -3.15 11.93
N GLY A 62 7.25 -4.16 11.64
CA GLY A 62 5.82 -4.17 11.96
C GLY A 62 5.55 -4.59 13.40
N PHE A 63 4.29 -4.77 13.76
CA PHE A 63 3.88 -5.21 15.09
C PHE A 63 2.76 -6.27 15.06
N GLY A 64 2.58 -6.97 13.96
CA GLY A 64 1.55 -7.96 13.85
C GLY A 64 1.87 -9.07 12.85
N GLU A 65 0.85 -9.88 12.58
CA GLU A 65 0.87 -10.88 11.53
C GLU A 65 -0.08 -10.49 10.41
N ARG A 66 0.31 -10.83 9.18
CA ARG A 66 -0.53 -10.54 8.03
C ARG A 66 -1.90 -11.19 8.16
N SER A 67 -2.93 -10.36 8.23
CA SER A 67 -4.33 -10.78 8.20
C SER A 67 -5.06 -10.10 7.05
N ALA A 68 -5.45 -10.87 6.03
CA ALA A 68 -6.25 -10.35 4.93
C ALA A 68 -7.61 -9.84 5.42
N VAL A 69 -8.19 -10.50 6.43
CA VAL A 69 -9.46 -10.09 7.03
C VAL A 69 -9.35 -8.72 7.69
N THR A 70 -8.31 -8.48 8.49
CA THR A 70 -8.06 -7.17 9.11
C THR A 70 -7.91 -6.08 8.05
N GLY A 71 -7.14 -6.36 7.00
CA GLY A 71 -6.95 -5.42 5.88
C GLY A 71 -8.25 -5.06 5.17
N VAL A 72 -9.11 -6.05 4.91
CA VAL A 72 -10.43 -5.83 4.27
C VAL A 72 -11.36 -5.02 5.17
N LEU A 73 -11.46 -5.36 6.46
CA LEU A 73 -12.29 -4.64 7.42
C LEU A 73 -11.84 -3.16 7.55
N ALA A 74 -10.53 -2.92 7.63
CA ALA A 74 -9.99 -1.58 7.68
C ALA A 74 -10.26 -0.80 6.39
N ALA A 75 -10.07 -1.43 5.22
CA ALA A 75 -10.32 -0.80 3.93
C ALA A 75 -11.79 -0.43 3.73
N GLU A 76 -12.72 -1.30 4.15
CA GLU A 76 -14.16 -1.04 4.09
C GLU A 76 -14.55 0.20 4.90
N GLU A 77 -14.09 0.30 6.14
CA GLU A 77 -14.40 1.43 7.01
C GLU A 77 -13.72 2.74 6.55
N LEU A 78 -12.48 2.68 6.08
CA LEU A 78 -11.82 3.83 5.49
C LEU A 78 -12.56 4.32 4.25
N ALA A 79 -12.93 3.42 3.34
CA ALA A 79 -13.62 3.74 2.09
C ALA A 79 -15.04 4.30 2.33
N PHE A 80 -15.70 3.89 3.43
CA PHE A 80 -16.93 4.52 3.87
C PHE A 80 -16.73 6.00 4.24
N GLY A 81 -15.55 6.37 4.73
CA GLY A 81 -15.17 7.75 4.99
C GLY A 81 -14.94 8.51 3.68
N ASP A 82 -13.95 8.09 2.91
CA ASP A 82 -13.59 8.61 1.59
C ASP A 82 -12.70 7.62 0.84
N LEU A 83 -13.06 7.30 -0.41
CA LEU A 83 -12.30 6.34 -1.22
C LEU A 83 -10.93 6.87 -1.62
N ALA A 84 -10.82 8.14 -2.01
CA ALA A 84 -9.55 8.74 -2.44
C ALA A 84 -8.56 8.79 -1.27
N GLY A 85 -9.04 9.19 -0.08
CA GLY A 85 -8.24 9.18 1.16
C GLY A 85 -7.81 7.77 1.54
N THR A 86 -8.67 6.78 1.39
CA THR A 86 -8.34 5.37 1.62
C THR A 86 -7.21 4.89 0.71
N LEU A 87 -7.33 5.15 -0.59
CA LEU A 87 -6.30 4.81 -1.56
C LEU A 87 -4.97 5.48 -1.24
N ALA A 88 -4.99 6.75 -0.80
CA ALA A 88 -3.78 7.46 -0.40
C ALA A 88 -3.13 6.83 0.84
N VAL A 89 -3.89 6.59 1.91
CA VAL A 89 -3.38 6.01 3.16
C VAL A 89 -2.84 4.59 2.94
N MET A 90 -3.53 3.77 2.15
CA MET A 90 -3.18 2.37 1.92
C MET A 90 -2.21 2.14 0.76
N THR A 91 -1.78 3.18 0.07
CA THR A 91 -0.97 3.06 -1.16
C THR A 91 0.31 2.24 -0.96
N SER A 92 0.99 2.41 0.19
CA SER A 92 2.24 1.72 0.48
C SER A 92 2.07 0.20 0.67
N SER A 93 0.85 -0.27 0.92
CA SER A 93 0.55 -1.70 0.97
C SER A 93 0.71 -2.37 -0.39
N LEU A 94 0.54 -1.63 -1.49
CA LEU A 94 0.76 -2.13 -2.84
C LEU A 94 2.22 -2.49 -3.10
N PHE A 95 3.15 -1.84 -2.40
CA PHE A 95 4.57 -2.16 -2.46
C PHE A 95 4.97 -3.23 -1.42
N VAL A 96 4.58 -3.03 -0.16
CA VAL A 96 5.01 -3.91 0.95
C VAL A 96 4.45 -5.32 0.81
N THR A 97 3.17 -5.46 0.42
CA THR A 97 2.53 -6.79 0.37
C THR A 97 3.20 -7.75 -0.63
N PRO A 98 3.47 -7.37 -1.89
CA PRO A 98 4.20 -8.25 -2.81
C PRO A 98 5.60 -8.63 -2.31
N VAL A 99 6.35 -7.67 -1.75
CA VAL A 99 7.67 -7.94 -1.20
C VAL A 99 7.58 -8.92 -0.02
N LEU A 100 6.62 -8.73 0.87
CA LEU A 100 6.41 -9.61 2.02
C LEU A 100 6.03 -11.04 1.60
N LEU A 101 5.22 -11.19 0.55
CA LEU A 101 4.72 -12.48 0.11
C LEU A 101 5.69 -13.26 -0.78
N ALA A 102 6.41 -12.57 -1.66
CA ALA A 102 7.19 -13.18 -2.72
C ALA A 102 8.66 -12.75 -2.75
N GLY A 103 9.06 -11.77 -1.94
CA GLY A 103 10.46 -11.33 -1.85
C GLY A 103 11.34 -12.35 -1.14
N SER A 104 12.65 -12.36 -1.46
CA SER A 104 13.66 -13.06 -0.69
C SER A 104 13.78 -12.45 0.71
N GLU A 105 14.41 -13.18 1.65
CA GLU A 105 14.63 -12.64 3.00
C GLU A 105 15.49 -11.37 2.97
N GLU A 106 16.47 -11.31 2.08
CA GLU A 106 17.30 -10.13 1.88
C GLU A 106 16.47 -8.94 1.38
N GLN A 107 15.58 -9.15 0.40
CA GLN A 107 14.67 -8.14 -0.10
C GLN A 107 13.72 -7.63 0.99
N LYS A 108 13.14 -8.52 1.79
CA LYS A 108 12.25 -8.15 2.89
C LYS A 108 12.98 -7.29 3.92
N GLN A 109 14.17 -7.70 4.35
CA GLN A 109 14.98 -6.96 5.32
C GLN A 109 15.44 -5.60 4.78
N LYS A 110 15.73 -5.51 3.49
CA LYS A 110 16.21 -4.28 2.85
C LYS A 110 15.09 -3.26 2.60
N TRP A 111 13.91 -3.72 2.17
CA TRP A 111 12.91 -2.85 1.59
C TRP A 111 11.68 -2.58 2.45
N ILE A 112 11.34 -3.47 3.39
CA ILE A 112 10.14 -3.29 4.22
C ILE A 112 10.40 -2.29 5.36
N PRO A 113 11.46 -2.41 6.18
CA PRO A 113 11.66 -1.53 7.32
C PRO A 113 11.68 -0.04 6.96
N PRO A 114 12.39 0.41 5.90
CA PRO A 114 12.39 1.83 5.54
C PRO A 114 11.02 2.40 5.20
N VAL A 115 10.09 1.55 4.76
CA VAL A 115 8.71 1.98 4.46
C VAL A 115 7.86 2.03 5.74
N ILE A 116 8.04 1.04 6.61
CA ILE A 116 7.21 0.87 7.82
C ILE A 116 7.58 1.87 8.92
N GLU A 117 8.86 2.18 9.09
CA GLU A 117 9.38 3.05 10.14
C GLU A 117 9.35 4.53 9.80
N ALA A 118 9.25 4.87 8.52
CA ALA A 118 9.24 6.25 8.06
C ALA A 118 7.87 6.91 8.24
N ASP A 119 7.86 8.22 8.20
CA ASP A 119 6.65 8.99 7.92
C ASP A 119 6.03 8.52 6.61
N TRP A 120 4.71 8.72 6.47
CA TRP A 120 4.02 8.31 5.26
C TRP A 120 4.72 8.78 3.99
N THR A 121 5.03 7.82 3.14
CA THR A 121 5.64 8.04 1.82
C THR A 121 4.88 7.20 0.80
N PRO A 122 4.53 7.73 -0.38
CA PRO A 122 3.73 7.04 -1.37
C PRO A 122 4.55 5.99 -2.13
N PHE A 123 4.81 4.86 -1.51
CA PHE A 123 5.30 3.68 -2.21
C PHE A 123 4.12 3.00 -2.90
N THR A 124 4.31 2.55 -4.12
CA THR A 124 3.25 1.91 -4.90
C THR A 124 3.80 0.84 -5.82
N ALA A 125 2.91 0.07 -6.44
CA ALA A 125 3.23 -0.87 -7.50
C ALA A 125 2.41 -0.56 -8.74
N ALA A 126 3.00 -0.82 -9.92
CA ALA A 126 2.35 -0.67 -11.21
C ALA A 126 2.21 -2.05 -11.87
N LEU A 127 1.01 -2.59 -11.87
CA LEU A 127 0.72 -3.91 -12.44
C LEU A 127 -0.03 -3.80 -13.77
N ILE A 128 -1.11 -3.02 -13.81
CA ILE A 128 -2.05 -2.97 -14.94
C ILE A 128 -1.40 -2.39 -16.19
N GLU A 129 -1.64 -3.03 -17.33
CA GLU A 129 -1.23 -2.58 -18.66
C GLU A 129 -2.45 -2.11 -19.47
N PRO A 130 -2.28 -1.17 -20.42
CA PRO A 130 -3.39 -0.55 -21.15
C PRO A 130 -3.90 -1.43 -22.31
N PHE A 131 -4.03 -2.73 -22.08
CA PHE A 131 -4.53 -3.67 -23.06
C PHE A 131 -5.91 -4.18 -22.65
N PHE A 132 -6.80 -4.35 -23.62
CA PHE A 132 -8.16 -4.81 -23.38
C PHE A 132 -8.21 -6.22 -22.77
N ASP A 133 -7.26 -7.07 -23.17
CA ASP A 133 -7.07 -8.44 -22.72
C ASP A 133 -5.98 -8.57 -21.64
N PHE A 134 -5.83 -7.56 -20.78
CA PHE A 134 -4.84 -7.57 -19.71
C PHE A 134 -4.94 -8.85 -18.86
N ASP A 135 -3.84 -9.61 -18.83
CA ASP A 135 -3.66 -10.77 -17.96
C ASP A 135 -2.41 -10.55 -17.09
N PRO A 136 -2.52 -10.58 -15.76
CA PRO A 136 -1.38 -10.43 -14.87
C PRO A 136 -0.36 -11.58 -14.99
N ASN A 137 -0.74 -12.71 -15.60
CA ASN A 137 0.16 -13.84 -15.88
C ASN A 137 0.83 -13.74 -17.26
N ASP A 138 0.39 -12.82 -18.11
CA ASP A 138 0.96 -12.58 -19.46
C ASP A 138 1.23 -11.09 -19.67
N LEU A 139 2.16 -10.53 -18.90
CA LEU A 139 2.55 -9.14 -19.00
C LEU A 139 3.34 -8.87 -20.28
N LYS A 140 3.02 -7.78 -20.96
CA LYS A 140 3.78 -7.32 -22.15
C LYS A 140 5.00 -6.48 -21.76
N THR A 141 5.03 -5.95 -20.53
CA THR A 141 6.21 -5.29 -19.99
C THR A 141 7.33 -6.30 -19.79
N THR A 142 8.50 -6.00 -20.31
CA THR A 142 9.69 -6.85 -20.17
C THR A 142 10.75 -6.19 -19.31
N ALA A 143 11.55 -7.02 -18.64
CA ALA A 143 12.75 -6.63 -17.93
C ALA A 143 13.90 -7.50 -18.44
N VAL A 144 14.89 -6.89 -19.11
CA VAL A 144 16.05 -7.58 -19.68
C VAL A 144 17.29 -7.18 -18.91
N ALA A 145 18.03 -8.16 -18.39
CA ALA A 145 19.27 -7.93 -17.66
C ALA A 145 20.35 -7.34 -18.59
N ASP A 146 21.03 -6.29 -18.13
CA ASP A 146 22.14 -5.61 -18.80
C ASP A 146 23.22 -5.25 -17.77
N GLY A 147 24.15 -6.15 -17.54
CA GLY A 147 25.15 -6.02 -16.47
C GLY A 147 24.48 -5.99 -15.08
N ASP A 148 24.75 -4.91 -14.35
CA ASP A 148 24.20 -4.67 -13.00
C ASP A 148 22.80 -4.01 -13.03
N PHE A 149 22.17 -3.86 -14.20
CA PHE A 149 20.88 -3.17 -14.38
C PHE A 149 19.87 -4.04 -15.10
N TYR A 150 18.62 -3.61 -15.06
CA TYR A 150 17.57 -4.13 -15.93
C TYR A 150 17.05 -3.03 -16.85
N ILE A 151 16.93 -3.34 -18.14
CA ILE A 151 16.25 -2.48 -19.11
C ILE A 151 14.76 -2.85 -19.08
N LEU A 152 13.92 -1.90 -18.66
CA LEU A 152 12.47 -2.08 -18.62
C LEU A 152 11.84 -1.50 -19.89
N ASN A 153 11.02 -2.31 -20.58
CA ASN A 153 10.24 -1.88 -21.73
C ASN A 153 8.78 -2.26 -21.52
N GLY A 154 7.89 -1.26 -21.56
CA GLY A 154 6.46 -1.49 -21.40
C GLY A 154 5.70 -0.23 -20.99
N ILE A 155 4.39 -0.38 -20.84
CA ILE A 155 3.48 0.69 -20.42
C ILE A 155 2.64 0.16 -19.28
N LYS A 156 2.56 0.93 -18.18
CA LYS A 156 1.67 0.66 -17.04
C LYS A 156 0.67 1.80 -16.89
N THR A 157 -0.54 1.47 -16.48
CA THR A 157 -1.61 2.44 -16.25
C THR A 157 -2.23 2.29 -14.87
N SER A 158 -3.09 3.22 -14.50
CA SER A 158 -3.86 3.16 -13.25
C SER A 158 -2.99 3.04 -12.01
N HIS A 159 -2.03 3.96 -11.86
CA HIS A 159 -1.20 4.05 -10.66
C HIS A 159 -1.97 4.79 -9.56
N VAL A 160 -2.05 4.19 -8.40
CA VAL A 160 -2.55 4.85 -7.19
C VAL A 160 -1.38 5.56 -6.49
N GLY A 161 -1.57 6.82 -6.14
CA GLY A 161 -0.63 7.57 -5.30
C GLY A 161 0.49 8.33 -6.00
N LEU A 162 0.51 8.41 -7.35
CA LEU A 162 1.51 9.20 -8.07
C LEU A 162 1.01 10.60 -8.41
N ALA A 163 1.02 11.49 -7.43
CA ALA A 163 0.84 12.94 -7.67
C ALA A 163 2.14 13.66 -8.10
N THR A 164 3.30 13.00 -8.01
CA THR A 164 4.60 13.55 -8.45
C THR A 164 5.44 12.45 -9.11
N PRO A 165 6.09 12.73 -10.25
CA PRO A 165 7.02 11.81 -10.87
C PRO A 165 8.29 11.72 -10.02
N ARG A 166 8.32 10.90 -9.01
CA ARG A 166 9.58 10.42 -8.43
C ARG A 166 9.95 9.13 -9.15
N ALA A 167 11.22 9.09 -9.55
CA ALA A 167 11.82 8.01 -10.30
C ALA A 167 11.32 6.63 -9.85
N PHE A 168 10.95 5.81 -10.81
CA PHE A 168 10.80 4.38 -10.66
C PHE A 168 12.10 3.84 -10.05
N GLN A 169 12.11 3.53 -8.78
CA GLN A 169 13.14 2.68 -8.22
C GLN A 169 12.71 1.24 -8.51
N ALA A 170 13.13 0.72 -9.66
CA ALA A 170 13.04 -0.69 -9.92
C ALA A 170 13.83 -1.41 -8.81
N LEU A 171 13.22 -2.44 -8.23
CA LEU A 171 13.90 -3.34 -7.31
C LEU A 171 15.01 -4.04 -8.11
N HIS A 172 16.21 -3.52 -8.00
CA HIS A 172 17.41 -4.12 -8.57
C HIS A 172 17.97 -5.09 -7.53
N ASP A 173 17.84 -6.36 -7.77
CA ASP A 173 18.63 -7.37 -7.09
C ASP A 173 19.66 -7.95 -8.04
N SER A 174 20.88 -7.60 -7.77
CA SER A 174 22.03 -8.43 -8.10
C SER A 174 22.02 -9.65 -7.18
N GLY A 175 21.21 -10.65 -7.52
CA GLY A 175 21.38 -11.98 -6.97
C GLY A 175 22.66 -12.57 -7.55
N GLY A 176 23.71 -12.68 -6.72
CA GLY A 176 24.87 -13.51 -7.00
C GLY A 176 24.52 -14.98 -6.77
#